data_d12d3e633eea7f863cb726659ab362d0
#
_entry.id   d12d3e633eea7f863cb726659ab362d0
#
_cell.length_a   1.000
_cell.length_b   1.000
_cell.length_c   1.000
_cell.angle_alpha   90.00
_cell.angle_beta   90.00
_cell.angle_gamma   90.00
#
_symmetry.space_group_name_H-M   'P 1'
#
loop_
_entity.id
_entity.type
_entity.pdbx_description
1 polymer ?
#
loop_
_entity_poly.entity_id
_entity_poly.type
_entity_poly.pdbx_seq_one_letter_code
_entity_poly.pdbx_strand_id
1 'polypeptide(L)'
;MSALAIAPSELRPATRPSQVPELEVPRAQRRPLDLDRVATAWQLALDSAQSALACPGRTFSADELQKRRNGLVDERRQIAALLERVARAHGVPEVPWLSPVPVRPQMLGLDAGIAGCVFDLDGVLTDSARAHAAAWAEVFDDFLLRHMELTGWQFIPFDRDSDYRSYLDGRPRLEGIHTFLSSRGIHLQEGRLEDSATADTAYGLARRKGDALARVVRRRGVTSLAGARRYLEAAARAGLRCGVVSGSQSAVPMLDLANLRPLVEATVDATTIQSESLRSRPAPDLLLAACRLLDIDPASAVTFTHSPDGVAAGHAAGLAVIGVGDPVTLERLRGFGAERVVPSLSALLDRRLADHRIL
;
A
#
# COMPACT_ATOMS: atom_id res chain seq x y z
N MET A 1 -0.38 43.68 39.33
CA MET A 1 0.64 42.63 39.16
C MET A 1 0.72 42.32 37.69
N SER A 2 1.86 42.64 37.08
CA SER A 2 2.08 42.80 35.66
C SER A 2 2.16 41.46 34.92
N ALA A 3 1.38 41.34 33.85
CA ALA A 3 1.56 40.30 32.83
C ALA A 3 2.55 40.83 31.76
N LEU A 4 3.70 40.23 31.66
CA LEU A 4 4.66 40.48 30.57
C LEU A 4 4.13 39.82 29.28
N ALA A 5 3.80 40.67 28.31
CA ALA A 5 3.58 40.25 26.92
C ALA A 5 4.95 40.10 26.23
N ILE A 6 5.26 38.88 25.74
CA ILE A 6 6.40 38.63 24.87
C ILE A 6 5.93 38.85 23.42
N ALA A 7 6.54 39.85 22.78
CA ALA A 7 6.29 40.15 21.37
C ALA A 7 6.89 39.04 20.44
N PRO A 8 6.24 38.76 19.30
CA PRO A 8 6.82 37.80 18.32
C PRO A 8 7.99 38.44 17.60
N SER A 9 9.17 37.78 17.70
CA SER A 9 10.37 38.15 16.97
C SER A 9 10.16 37.96 15.47
N GLU A 10 10.39 39.02 14.73
CA GLU A 10 10.35 39.14 13.28
C GLU A 10 11.32 38.11 12.63
N LEU A 11 10.76 37.20 11.85
CA LEU A 11 11.52 36.35 10.93
C LEU A 11 12.03 37.24 9.79
N ARG A 12 13.33 37.54 9.77
CA ARG A 12 14.00 38.17 8.64
C ARG A 12 13.88 37.28 7.41
N PRO A 13 13.61 37.81 6.20
CA PRO A 13 13.61 37.04 4.98
C PRO A 13 15.03 36.53 4.69
N ALA A 14 15.11 35.25 4.33
CA ALA A 14 16.36 34.61 3.95
C ALA A 14 17.02 35.37 2.79
N THR A 15 18.22 35.88 3.04
CA THR A 15 19.09 36.50 2.05
C THR A 15 19.39 35.48 0.95
N ARG A 16 19.33 35.94 -0.32
CA ARG A 16 19.77 35.19 -1.50
C ARG A 16 21.15 34.56 -1.25
N PRO A 17 21.40 33.31 -1.69
CA PRO A 17 22.72 32.72 -1.55
C PRO A 17 23.73 33.54 -2.34
N SER A 18 24.66 34.15 -1.62
CA SER A 18 25.82 34.79 -2.18
C SER A 18 26.64 33.76 -2.97
N GLN A 19 27.18 34.19 -4.10
CA GLN A 19 28.04 33.41 -4.98
C GLN A 19 29.07 32.64 -4.13
N VAL A 20 29.03 31.29 -4.25
CA VAL A 20 30.04 30.42 -3.64
C VAL A 20 31.36 30.73 -4.34
N PRO A 21 32.46 31.08 -3.61
CA PRO A 21 33.77 31.34 -4.23
C PRO A 21 34.23 30.08 -4.94
N GLU A 22 34.74 30.23 -6.16
CA GLU A 22 35.47 29.16 -6.86
C GLU A 22 36.73 28.79 -6.05
N LEU A 23 36.67 27.65 -5.40
CA LEU A 23 37.83 27.04 -4.77
C LEU A 23 38.74 26.45 -5.86
N GLU A 24 39.74 27.19 -6.30
CA GLU A 24 40.83 26.64 -7.10
C GLU A 24 41.69 25.66 -6.26
N VAL A 25 41.43 24.36 -6.46
CA VAL A 25 42.25 23.28 -5.87
C VAL A 25 43.45 23.00 -6.81
N PRO A 26 44.69 23.05 -6.33
CA PRO A 26 45.89 22.78 -7.15
C PRO A 26 45.81 21.37 -7.75
N ARG A 27 46.12 21.25 -9.05
CA ARG A 27 46.02 20.01 -9.84
C ARG A 27 46.84 18.81 -9.31
N ALA A 28 47.85 19.05 -8.48
CA ALA A 28 48.82 18.03 -8.05
C ALA A 28 48.37 17.15 -6.85
N GLN A 29 47.21 17.40 -6.22
CA GLN A 29 46.75 16.64 -5.03
C GLN A 29 45.34 16.04 -5.17
N ARG A 30 44.83 15.92 -6.38
CA ARG A 30 43.47 15.34 -6.59
C ARG A 30 43.55 13.83 -6.44
N ARG A 31 43.18 13.30 -5.27
CA ARG A 31 42.79 11.89 -5.16
C ARG A 31 41.63 11.62 -6.08
N PRO A 32 41.55 10.46 -6.76
CA PRO A 32 40.39 10.10 -7.55
C PRO A 32 39.16 10.19 -6.66
N LEU A 33 38.09 10.83 -7.17
CA LEU A 33 36.84 10.98 -6.45
C LEU A 33 36.22 9.57 -6.32
N ASP A 34 36.09 9.11 -5.09
CA ASP A 34 35.41 7.83 -4.81
C ASP A 34 33.90 8.06 -4.90
N LEU A 35 33.35 7.86 -6.11
CA LEU A 35 31.95 8.08 -6.41
C LEU A 35 31.03 7.14 -5.62
N ASP A 36 31.48 5.94 -5.28
CA ASP A 36 30.73 4.98 -4.47
C ASP A 36 30.58 5.48 -3.02
N ARG A 37 31.62 6.10 -2.47
CA ARG A 37 31.54 6.75 -1.15
C ARG A 37 30.57 7.93 -1.13
N VAL A 38 30.60 8.74 -2.19
CA VAL A 38 29.69 9.89 -2.31
C VAL A 38 28.26 9.41 -2.45
N ALA A 39 28.00 8.38 -3.25
CA ALA A 39 26.68 7.77 -3.41
C ALA A 39 26.17 7.19 -2.09
N THR A 40 27.00 6.46 -1.35
CA THR A 40 26.67 5.88 -0.05
C THR A 40 26.35 6.97 0.99
N ALA A 41 27.15 8.01 1.07
CA ALA A 41 26.93 9.12 1.99
C ALA A 41 25.61 9.87 1.67
N TRP A 42 25.31 10.02 0.40
CA TRP A 42 24.07 10.65 -0.04
C TRP A 42 22.83 9.80 0.25
N GLN A 43 22.92 8.47 0.06
CA GLN A 43 21.83 7.56 0.41
C GLN A 43 21.53 7.59 1.91
N LEU A 44 22.58 7.59 2.75
CA LEU A 44 22.43 7.73 4.20
C LEU A 44 21.78 9.06 4.60
N ALA A 45 22.11 10.16 3.91
CA ALA A 45 21.49 11.47 4.14
C ALA A 45 20.01 11.49 3.76
N LEU A 46 19.62 10.84 2.65
CA LEU A 46 18.23 10.68 2.24
C LEU A 46 17.42 9.83 3.23
N ASP A 47 17.98 8.70 3.67
CA ASP A 47 17.33 7.81 4.64
C ASP A 47 17.15 8.53 5.99
N SER A 48 18.12 9.35 6.39
CA SER A 48 18.04 10.20 7.58
C SER A 48 16.94 11.28 7.45
N ALA A 49 16.86 11.94 6.29
CA ALA A 49 15.83 12.94 6.01
C ALA A 49 14.41 12.32 5.96
N GLN A 50 14.28 11.13 5.37
CA GLN A 50 13.02 10.38 5.38
C GLN A 50 12.61 9.94 6.79
N SER A 51 13.56 9.51 7.61
CA SER A 51 13.34 9.15 9.01
C SER A 51 12.94 10.37 9.85
N ALA A 52 13.50 11.54 9.57
CA ALA A 52 13.12 12.80 10.23
C ALA A 52 11.69 13.26 9.88
N LEU A 53 11.15 12.86 8.71
CA LEU A 53 9.74 13.08 8.35
C LEU A 53 8.79 12.13 9.09
N ALA A 54 9.28 11.00 9.58
CA ALA A 54 8.54 9.99 10.31
C ALA A 54 8.54 10.19 11.82
N CYS A 55 8.89 11.39 12.33
CA CYS A 55 8.98 11.67 13.77
C CYS A 55 7.72 11.26 14.52
N PRO A 56 7.79 10.30 15.45
CA PRO A 56 6.65 9.94 16.29
C PRO A 56 6.29 11.11 17.21
N GLY A 57 5.06 11.59 17.12
CA GLY A 57 4.50 12.63 18.00
C GLY A 57 4.21 13.99 17.35
N ARG A 58 4.48 14.20 16.08
CA ARG A 58 4.05 15.40 15.34
C ARG A 58 3.09 15.04 14.20
N THR A 59 1.87 15.46 14.28
CA THR A 59 0.90 15.43 13.19
C THR A 59 1.15 16.64 12.28
N PHE A 60 1.50 16.40 11.03
CA PHE A 60 1.58 17.42 10.00
C PHE A 60 0.30 17.43 9.18
N SER A 61 -0.17 18.60 8.74
CA SER A 61 -1.25 18.69 7.77
C SER A 61 -0.81 18.11 6.41
N ALA A 62 -1.76 17.70 5.57
CA ALA A 62 -1.47 17.19 4.22
C ALA A 62 -0.66 18.19 3.38
N ASP A 63 -0.95 19.49 3.52
CA ASP A 63 -0.24 20.57 2.84
C ASP A 63 1.21 20.73 3.33
N GLU A 64 1.45 20.58 4.63
CA GLU A 64 2.81 20.65 5.18
C GLU A 64 3.66 19.46 4.74
N LEU A 65 3.06 18.26 4.70
CA LEU A 65 3.73 17.06 4.17
C LEU A 65 4.05 17.22 2.69
N GLN A 66 3.13 17.77 1.90
CA GLN A 66 3.36 18.00 0.47
C GLN A 66 4.45 19.07 0.23
N LYS A 67 4.45 20.18 0.98
CA LYS A 67 5.51 21.20 0.89
C LYS A 67 6.88 20.63 1.23
N ARG A 68 6.98 19.83 2.31
CA ARG A 68 8.25 19.16 2.69
C ARG A 68 8.72 18.17 1.65
N ARG A 69 7.79 17.40 1.06
CA ARG A 69 8.09 16.46 -0.02
C ARG A 69 8.62 17.18 -1.26
N ASN A 70 7.99 18.29 -1.65
CA ASN A 70 8.45 19.10 -2.78
C ASN A 70 9.85 19.69 -2.50
N GLY A 71 10.10 20.17 -1.28
CA GLY A 71 11.42 20.64 -0.86
C GLY A 71 12.52 19.58 -0.99
N LEU A 72 12.25 18.34 -0.54
CA LEU A 72 13.19 17.22 -0.69
C LEU A 72 13.45 16.84 -2.16
N VAL A 73 12.43 16.92 -3.01
CA VAL A 73 12.60 16.69 -4.47
C VAL A 73 13.51 17.76 -5.10
N ASP A 74 13.34 19.02 -4.70
CA ASP A 74 14.16 20.12 -5.22
C ASP A 74 15.59 20.05 -4.71
N GLU A 75 15.80 19.73 -3.41
CA GLU A 75 17.14 19.48 -2.86
C GLU A 75 17.85 18.33 -3.58
N ARG A 76 17.12 17.24 -3.84
CA ARG A 76 17.63 16.09 -4.60
C ARG A 76 18.09 16.49 -5.99
N ARG A 77 17.31 17.32 -6.72
CA ARG A 77 17.66 17.84 -8.05
C ARG A 77 18.91 18.72 -8.00
N GLN A 78 19.04 19.57 -6.99
CA GLN A 78 20.20 20.45 -6.82
C GLN A 78 21.47 19.64 -6.53
N ILE A 79 21.39 18.63 -5.65
CA ILE A 79 22.51 17.74 -5.35
C ILE A 79 22.92 16.93 -6.59
N ALA A 80 21.95 16.38 -7.35
CA ALA A 80 22.23 15.67 -8.59
C ALA A 80 22.96 16.54 -9.61
N ALA A 81 22.51 17.78 -9.82
CA ALA A 81 23.16 18.75 -10.71
C ALA A 81 24.57 19.14 -10.25
N LEU A 82 24.80 19.23 -8.94
CA LEU A 82 26.14 19.48 -8.38
C LEU A 82 27.07 18.29 -8.65
N LEU A 83 26.61 17.07 -8.39
CA LEU A 83 27.39 15.85 -8.62
C LEU A 83 27.72 15.63 -10.09
N GLU A 84 26.81 15.96 -11.01
CA GLU A 84 27.11 15.95 -12.46
C GLU A 84 28.19 16.96 -12.86
N ARG A 85 28.17 18.18 -12.28
CA ARG A 85 29.21 19.16 -12.53
C ARG A 85 30.58 18.70 -12.01
N VAL A 86 30.61 18.11 -10.79
CA VAL A 86 31.81 17.56 -10.20
C VAL A 86 32.36 16.40 -11.04
N ALA A 87 31.48 15.46 -11.46
CA ALA A 87 31.89 14.33 -12.30
C ALA A 87 32.47 14.79 -13.64
N ARG A 88 31.83 15.73 -14.32
CA ARG A 88 32.34 16.35 -15.57
C ARG A 88 33.68 17.03 -15.36
N ALA A 89 33.88 17.77 -14.26
CA ALA A 89 35.15 18.41 -13.92
C ALA A 89 36.31 17.40 -13.70
N HIS A 90 35.99 16.17 -13.31
CA HIS A 90 36.92 15.06 -13.12
C HIS A 90 37.04 14.11 -14.30
N GLY A 91 36.42 14.44 -15.46
CA GLY A 91 36.54 13.65 -16.69
C GLY A 91 35.73 12.35 -16.67
N VAL A 92 34.73 12.25 -15.78
CA VAL A 92 33.76 11.14 -15.77
C VAL A 92 32.64 11.50 -16.77
N PRO A 93 32.56 10.83 -17.93
CA PRO A 93 31.67 11.26 -19.04
C PRO A 93 30.17 11.08 -18.72
N GLU A 94 29.83 10.10 -17.90
CA GLU A 94 28.47 9.84 -17.43
C GLU A 94 28.49 9.33 -15.99
N VAL A 95 27.56 9.78 -15.19
CA VAL A 95 27.31 9.23 -13.86
C VAL A 95 25.96 8.48 -13.94
N PRO A 96 25.97 7.17 -14.23
CA PRO A 96 24.77 6.40 -14.60
C PRO A 96 23.66 6.44 -13.56
N TRP A 97 24.02 6.67 -12.28
CA TRP A 97 23.09 6.75 -11.15
C TRP A 97 22.52 8.17 -10.93
N LEU A 98 23.05 9.20 -11.62
CA LEU A 98 22.53 10.58 -11.57
C LEU A 98 21.53 10.88 -12.68
N SER A 99 21.63 10.20 -13.83
CA SER A 99 20.61 10.30 -14.87
C SER A 99 19.38 9.52 -14.41
N PRO A 100 18.22 10.18 -14.23
CA PRO A 100 17.01 9.44 -13.95
C PRO A 100 16.72 8.54 -15.15
N VAL A 101 17.02 7.24 -15.03
CA VAL A 101 16.60 6.27 -16.04
C VAL A 101 15.06 6.38 -16.10
N PRO A 102 14.48 6.73 -17.25
CA PRO A 102 13.04 6.82 -17.37
C PRO A 102 12.47 5.44 -17.07
N VAL A 103 11.73 5.33 -15.97
CA VAL A 103 11.05 4.09 -15.63
C VAL A 103 9.93 3.86 -16.65
N ARG A 104 9.90 2.68 -17.24
CA ARG A 104 8.90 2.28 -18.25
C ARG A 104 8.06 1.12 -17.70
N PRO A 105 6.80 0.96 -18.15
CA PRO A 105 5.95 -0.16 -17.72
C PRO A 105 6.63 -1.53 -17.84
N GLN A 106 7.45 -1.77 -18.87
CA GLN A 106 8.18 -3.02 -19.07
C GLN A 106 9.16 -3.35 -17.95
N MET A 107 9.73 -2.34 -17.28
CA MET A 107 10.61 -2.53 -16.11
C MET A 107 9.84 -2.96 -14.86
N LEU A 108 8.52 -2.82 -14.88
CA LEU A 108 7.58 -3.32 -13.86
C LEU A 108 6.92 -4.63 -14.29
N GLY A 109 7.42 -5.25 -15.37
CA GLY A 109 6.84 -6.47 -15.91
C GLY A 109 5.47 -6.27 -16.57
N LEU A 110 5.16 -5.06 -17.05
CA LEU A 110 3.91 -4.69 -17.70
C LEU A 110 4.12 -4.41 -19.18
N ASP A 111 3.05 -4.53 -19.97
CA ASP A 111 3.05 -4.16 -21.38
C ASP A 111 3.11 -2.63 -21.57
N ALA A 112 3.62 -2.19 -22.72
CA ALA A 112 3.82 -0.78 -23.02
C ALA A 112 2.52 0.03 -23.04
N GLY A 113 1.37 -0.61 -23.33
CA GLY A 113 0.06 0.03 -23.42
C GLY A 113 -0.64 0.23 -22.07
N ILE A 114 -0.07 -0.26 -20.97
CA ILE A 114 -0.67 -0.10 -19.64
C ILE A 114 -0.52 1.35 -19.19
N ALA A 115 -1.64 1.95 -18.79
CA ALA A 115 -1.75 3.31 -18.26
C ALA A 115 -2.00 3.34 -16.75
N GLY A 116 -2.49 2.24 -16.16
CA GLY A 116 -2.74 2.19 -14.72
C GLY A 116 -2.77 0.81 -14.11
N CYS A 117 -2.62 0.81 -12.80
CA CYS A 117 -2.54 -0.36 -11.94
C CYS A 117 -3.60 -0.29 -10.85
N VAL A 118 -4.40 -1.35 -10.70
CA VAL A 118 -5.39 -1.48 -9.63
C VAL A 118 -4.97 -2.64 -8.73
N PHE A 119 -4.75 -2.37 -7.45
CA PHE A 119 -4.22 -3.34 -6.50
C PHE A 119 -5.28 -3.77 -5.50
N ASP A 120 -5.30 -5.06 -5.17
CA ASP A 120 -5.89 -5.49 -3.90
C ASP A 120 -5.08 -4.89 -2.74
N LEU A 121 -5.76 -4.48 -1.69
CA LEU A 121 -5.07 -4.04 -0.48
C LEU A 121 -4.47 -5.22 0.27
N ASP A 122 -5.33 -6.12 0.72
CA ASP A 122 -4.98 -7.29 1.52
C ASP A 122 -4.28 -8.33 0.65
N GLY A 123 -3.18 -8.90 1.11
CA GLY A 123 -2.46 -9.96 0.42
C GLY A 123 -1.66 -9.52 -0.83
N VAL A 124 -1.76 -8.26 -1.26
CA VAL A 124 -0.97 -7.69 -2.38
C VAL A 124 -0.11 -6.52 -1.92
N LEU A 125 -0.71 -5.51 -1.30
CA LEU A 125 0.03 -4.35 -0.80
C LEU A 125 0.37 -4.45 0.68
N THR A 126 -0.51 -5.06 1.49
CA THR A 126 -0.37 -5.12 2.94
C THR A 126 -0.58 -6.54 3.47
N ASP A 127 0.10 -6.85 4.60
CA ASP A 127 -0.10 -8.09 5.37
C ASP A 127 -1.28 -7.95 6.35
N SER A 128 -2.37 -7.32 5.91
CA SER A 128 -3.56 -7.14 6.72
C SER A 128 -4.44 -8.39 6.81
N ALA A 129 -4.30 -9.35 5.90
CA ALA A 129 -5.01 -10.63 5.94
C ALA A 129 -4.83 -11.34 7.31
N ARG A 130 -3.60 -11.33 7.87
CA ARG A 130 -3.34 -11.86 9.21
C ARG A 130 -4.07 -11.13 10.33
N ALA A 131 -4.18 -9.81 10.22
CA ALA A 131 -4.94 -9.01 11.19
C ALA A 131 -6.45 -9.29 11.07
N HIS A 132 -6.95 -9.46 9.85
CA HIS A 132 -8.32 -9.86 9.58
C HIS A 132 -8.64 -11.26 10.15
N ALA A 133 -7.77 -12.25 9.90
CA ALA A 133 -7.92 -13.61 10.43
C ALA A 133 -7.89 -13.63 11.96
N ALA A 134 -6.99 -12.86 12.58
CA ALA A 134 -6.91 -12.75 14.04
C ALA A 134 -8.16 -12.10 14.65
N ALA A 135 -8.72 -11.08 14.00
CA ALA A 135 -9.95 -10.42 14.44
C ALA A 135 -11.17 -11.33 14.28
N TRP A 136 -11.22 -12.14 13.22
CA TRP A 136 -12.27 -13.13 13.04
C TRP A 136 -12.18 -14.26 14.07
N ALA A 137 -10.98 -14.78 14.36
CA ALA A 137 -10.79 -15.77 15.40
C ALA A 137 -11.30 -15.27 16.76
N GLU A 138 -10.96 -14.03 17.16
CA GLU A 138 -11.44 -13.43 18.41
C GLU A 138 -12.98 -13.41 18.47
N VAL A 139 -13.63 -13.04 17.38
CA VAL A 139 -15.10 -12.89 17.34
C VAL A 139 -15.83 -14.23 17.25
N PHE A 140 -15.35 -15.13 16.39
CA PHE A 140 -15.99 -16.43 16.24
C PHE A 140 -15.75 -17.34 17.44
N ASP A 141 -14.54 -17.34 18.01
CA ASP A 141 -14.25 -18.15 19.20
C ASP A 141 -15.12 -17.73 20.39
N ASP A 142 -15.27 -16.41 20.61
CA ASP A 142 -16.17 -15.88 21.64
C ASP A 142 -17.63 -16.26 21.39
N PHE A 143 -18.10 -16.16 20.16
CA PHE A 143 -19.46 -16.56 19.79
C PHE A 143 -19.69 -18.07 19.93
N LEU A 144 -18.77 -18.90 19.41
CA LEU A 144 -18.86 -20.36 19.47
C LEU A 144 -18.79 -20.90 20.89
N LEU A 145 -17.98 -20.28 21.77
CA LEU A 145 -17.96 -20.65 23.20
C LEU A 145 -19.32 -20.42 23.87
N ARG A 146 -19.92 -19.25 23.68
CA ARG A 146 -21.27 -18.96 24.21
C ARG A 146 -22.32 -19.88 23.60
N HIS A 147 -22.21 -20.19 22.31
CA HIS A 147 -23.12 -21.11 21.63
C HIS A 147 -23.02 -22.53 22.25
N MET A 148 -21.79 -22.99 22.52
CA MET A 148 -21.57 -24.26 23.23
C MET A 148 -22.22 -24.26 24.62
N GLU A 149 -22.05 -23.20 25.41
CA GLU A 149 -22.64 -23.09 26.76
C GLU A 149 -24.16 -23.16 26.72
N LEU A 150 -24.79 -22.61 25.69
CA LEU A 150 -26.24 -22.57 25.54
C LEU A 150 -26.83 -23.87 24.96
N THR A 151 -26.13 -24.54 24.08
CA THR A 151 -26.65 -25.65 23.28
C THR A 151 -26.06 -27.02 23.62
N GLY A 152 -24.92 -27.05 24.34
CA GLY A 152 -24.14 -28.26 24.59
C GLY A 152 -23.36 -28.77 23.37
N TRP A 153 -23.27 -28.01 22.28
CA TRP A 153 -22.51 -28.40 21.10
C TRP A 153 -21.01 -28.39 21.37
N GLN A 154 -20.26 -29.19 20.59
CA GLN A 154 -18.80 -29.22 20.73
C GLN A 154 -18.19 -27.89 20.25
N PHE A 155 -17.34 -27.29 21.10
CA PHE A 155 -16.53 -26.14 20.67
C PHE A 155 -15.41 -26.59 19.73
N ILE A 156 -15.41 -26.03 18.53
CA ILE A 156 -14.34 -26.17 17.55
C ILE A 156 -13.87 -24.76 17.23
N PRO A 157 -12.65 -24.35 17.64
CA PRO A 157 -12.16 -23.00 17.43
C PRO A 157 -12.04 -22.66 15.96
N PHE A 158 -12.04 -21.36 15.65
CA PHE A 158 -11.81 -20.84 14.31
C PHE A 158 -10.34 -21.02 13.91
N ASP A 159 -10.10 -21.71 12.80
CA ASP A 159 -8.76 -21.84 12.22
C ASP A 159 -8.43 -20.64 11.34
N ARG A 160 -7.34 -19.91 11.73
CA ARG A 160 -6.95 -18.66 11.09
C ARG A 160 -6.43 -18.82 9.66
N ASP A 161 -6.08 -20.02 9.27
CA ASP A 161 -5.56 -20.33 7.94
C ASP A 161 -6.61 -21.00 7.06
N SER A 162 -7.16 -22.14 7.49
CA SER A 162 -8.09 -22.93 6.69
C SER A 162 -9.49 -22.32 6.65
N ASP A 163 -10.07 -21.95 7.81
CA ASP A 163 -11.41 -21.35 7.85
C ASP A 163 -11.40 -19.95 7.23
N TYR A 164 -10.35 -19.14 7.50
CA TYR A 164 -10.24 -17.82 6.90
C TYR A 164 -10.23 -17.90 5.37
N ARG A 165 -9.36 -18.74 4.80
CA ARG A 165 -9.26 -18.90 3.34
C ARG A 165 -10.53 -19.48 2.70
N SER A 166 -11.19 -20.39 3.39
CA SER A 166 -12.37 -21.10 2.83
C SER A 166 -13.64 -20.28 2.86
N TYR A 167 -13.82 -19.46 3.90
CA TYR A 167 -15.11 -18.85 4.19
C TYR A 167 -15.13 -17.33 4.21
N LEU A 168 -13.98 -16.67 4.37
CA LEU A 168 -13.92 -15.23 4.66
C LEU A 168 -13.08 -14.42 3.68
N ASP A 169 -11.99 -15.02 3.16
CA ASP A 169 -11.05 -14.33 2.31
C ASP A 169 -11.68 -13.89 0.98
N GLY A 170 -11.62 -12.59 0.70
CA GLY A 170 -12.23 -11.99 -0.49
C GLY A 170 -13.74 -11.84 -0.47
N ARG A 171 -14.46 -12.36 0.55
CA ARG A 171 -15.91 -12.30 0.63
C ARG A 171 -16.43 -11.04 1.35
N PRO A 172 -17.65 -10.59 0.98
CA PRO A 172 -18.39 -9.61 1.77
C PRO A 172 -18.56 -10.10 3.22
N ARG A 173 -18.46 -9.16 4.17
CA ARG A 173 -18.41 -9.50 5.60
C ARG A 173 -19.59 -10.34 6.08
N LEU A 174 -20.83 -9.98 5.72
CA LEU A 174 -22.04 -10.71 6.13
C LEU A 174 -22.10 -12.10 5.49
N GLU A 175 -21.78 -12.19 4.20
CA GLU A 175 -21.71 -13.47 3.49
C GLU A 175 -20.69 -14.41 4.13
N GLY A 176 -19.51 -13.92 4.47
CA GLY A 176 -18.49 -14.69 5.17
C GLY A 176 -18.96 -15.22 6.53
N ILE A 177 -19.68 -14.40 7.32
CA ILE A 177 -20.27 -14.81 8.59
C ILE A 177 -21.26 -15.96 8.36
N HIS A 178 -22.20 -15.80 7.44
CA HIS A 178 -23.19 -16.83 7.15
C HIS A 178 -22.55 -18.11 6.61
N THR A 179 -21.60 -18.00 5.69
CA THR A 179 -20.91 -19.15 5.10
C THR A 179 -20.13 -19.94 6.15
N PHE A 180 -19.38 -19.26 7.02
CA PHE A 180 -18.62 -19.92 8.10
C PHE A 180 -19.56 -20.59 9.12
N LEU A 181 -20.55 -19.89 9.64
CA LEU A 181 -21.45 -20.44 10.65
C LEU A 181 -22.31 -21.57 10.09
N SER A 182 -22.75 -21.47 8.84
CA SER A 182 -23.47 -22.57 8.15
C SER A 182 -22.61 -23.82 8.00
N SER A 183 -21.29 -23.68 7.79
CA SER A 183 -20.35 -24.82 7.75
C SER A 183 -20.25 -25.54 9.09
N ARG A 184 -20.63 -24.87 10.18
CA ARG A 184 -20.72 -25.42 11.55
C ARG A 184 -22.15 -25.84 11.93
N GLY A 185 -23.11 -25.82 10.98
CA GLY A 185 -24.53 -26.12 11.23
C GLY A 185 -25.26 -25.05 12.04
N ILE A 186 -24.71 -23.83 12.15
CA ILE A 186 -25.28 -22.72 12.90
C ILE A 186 -25.95 -21.75 11.95
N HIS A 187 -27.26 -21.55 12.13
CA HIS A 187 -28.05 -20.56 11.38
C HIS A 187 -28.24 -19.32 12.24
N LEU A 188 -27.55 -18.24 11.86
CA LEU A 188 -27.65 -16.97 12.55
C LEU A 188 -28.60 -16.03 11.81
N GLN A 189 -29.46 -15.32 12.56
CA GLN A 189 -30.30 -14.28 11.99
C GLN A 189 -29.43 -13.12 11.47
N GLU A 190 -29.83 -12.51 10.35
CA GLU A 190 -29.10 -11.39 9.78
C GLU A 190 -29.07 -10.18 10.71
N GLY A 191 -30.22 -9.87 11.31
CA GLY A 191 -30.38 -8.70 12.18
C GLY A 191 -30.55 -7.41 11.38
N ARG A 192 -30.14 -6.28 12.00
CA ARG A 192 -30.23 -4.93 11.42
C ARG A 192 -28.89 -4.23 11.49
N LEU A 193 -28.68 -3.28 10.58
CA LEU A 193 -27.45 -2.46 10.53
C LEU A 193 -27.15 -1.73 11.86
N GLU A 194 -28.21 -1.40 12.62
CA GLU A 194 -28.12 -0.69 13.91
C GLU A 194 -27.84 -1.63 15.09
N ASP A 195 -27.84 -2.95 14.90
CA ASP A 195 -27.58 -3.90 15.97
C ASP A 195 -26.26 -3.60 16.68
N SER A 196 -26.32 -3.69 18.00
CA SER A 196 -25.13 -3.46 18.83
C SER A 196 -24.10 -4.59 18.68
N ALA A 197 -22.86 -4.34 19.05
CA ALA A 197 -21.83 -5.39 19.11
C ALA A 197 -22.16 -6.53 20.08
N THR A 198 -23.14 -6.38 20.99
CA THR A 198 -23.58 -7.43 21.92
C THR A 198 -24.69 -8.31 21.33
N ALA A 199 -25.31 -7.92 20.21
CA ALA A 199 -26.37 -8.70 19.58
C ALA A 199 -25.80 -9.94 18.89
N ASP A 200 -26.44 -11.10 19.09
CA ASP A 200 -26.11 -12.34 18.39
C ASP A 200 -26.84 -12.42 17.05
N THR A 201 -26.46 -11.51 16.16
CA THR A 201 -26.90 -11.40 14.76
C THR A 201 -25.69 -11.25 13.84
N ALA A 202 -25.85 -11.44 12.53
CA ALA A 202 -24.75 -11.25 11.59
C ALA A 202 -24.22 -9.81 11.61
N TYR A 203 -25.09 -8.80 11.71
CA TYR A 203 -24.68 -7.39 11.88
C TYR A 203 -23.97 -7.15 13.21
N GLY A 204 -24.41 -7.75 14.31
CA GLY A 204 -23.74 -7.65 15.61
C GLY A 204 -22.32 -8.26 15.57
N LEU A 205 -22.15 -9.45 14.97
CA LEU A 205 -20.85 -10.08 14.75
C LEU A 205 -19.95 -9.23 13.82
N ALA A 206 -20.54 -8.66 12.77
CA ALA A 206 -19.82 -7.77 11.86
C ALA A 206 -19.29 -6.53 12.56
N ARG A 207 -20.04 -5.95 13.51
CA ARG A 207 -19.61 -4.83 14.34
C ARG A 207 -18.50 -5.23 15.30
N ARG A 208 -18.68 -6.36 16.05
CA ARG A 208 -17.62 -6.95 16.90
C ARG A 208 -16.31 -7.13 16.14
N LYS A 209 -16.38 -7.64 14.91
CA LYS A 209 -15.18 -7.80 14.05
C LYS A 209 -14.51 -6.47 13.72
N GLY A 210 -15.26 -5.41 13.46
CA GLY A 210 -14.71 -4.07 13.27
C GLY A 210 -13.87 -3.62 14.47
N ASP A 211 -14.44 -3.75 15.68
CA ASP A 211 -13.76 -3.39 16.93
C ASP A 211 -12.53 -4.27 17.20
N ALA A 212 -12.66 -5.59 16.98
CA ALA A 212 -11.54 -6.53 17.12
C ALA A 212 -10.40 -6.20 16.15
N LEU A 213 -10.71 -5.93 14.88
CA LEU A 213 -9.71 -5.54 13.89
C LEU A 213 -8.98 -4.25 14.30
N ALA A 214 -9.70 -3.24 14.75
CA ALA A 214 -9.09 -2.00 15.23
C ALA A 214 -8.15 -2.24 16.43
N ARG A 215 -8.49 -3.18 17.34
CA ARG A 215 -7.60 -3.59 18.46
C ARG A 215 -6.36 -4.32 17.96
N VAL A 216 -6.51 -5.28 17.05
CA VAL A 216 -5.40 -6.06 16.48
C VAL A 216 -4.43 -5.14 15.76
N VAL A 217 -4.94 -4.26 14.91
CA VAL A 217 -4.15 -3.32 14.12
C VAL A 217 -3.41 -2.32 15.02
N ARG A 218 -4.04 -1.79 16.08
CA ARG A 218 -3.35 -0.92 17.04
C ARG A 218 -2.21 -1.62 17.78
N ARG A 219 -2.33 -2.92 18.05
CA ARG A 219 -1.31 -3.70 18.78
C ARG A 219 -0.16 -4.17 17.88
N ARG A 220 -0.43 -4.56 16.63
CA ARG A 220 0.53 -5.21 15.73
C ARG A 220 1.02 -4.32 14.61
N GLY A 221 0.32 -3.22 14.33
CA GLY A 221 0.52 -2.43 13.12
C GLY A 221 0.03 -3.15 11.86
N VAL A 222 0.29 -2.52 10.74
CA VAL A 222 0.13 -3.09 9.38
C VAL A 222 1.43 -2.85 8.64
N THR A 223 1.97 -3.89 8.03
CA THR A 223 3.20 -3.78 7.25
C THR A 223 2.90 -3.89 5.76
N SER A 224 3.65 -3.16 4.95
CA SER A 224 3.63 -3.35 3.50
C SER A 224 4.30 -4.68 3.14
N LEU A 225 3.71 -5.42 2.19
CA LEU A 225 4.31 -6.64 1.65
C LEU A 225 5.56 -6.34 0.82
N ALA A 226 6.37 -7.40 0.62
CA ALA A 226 7.66 -7.29 -0.07
C ALA A 226 7.52 -6.66 -1.46
N GLY A 227 8.18 -5.53 -1.68
CA GLY A 227 8.18 -4.79 -2.93
C GLY A 227 6.99 -3.86 -3.15
N ALA A 228 5.95 -3.86 -2.30
CA ALA A 228 4.74 -3.06 -2.52
C ALA A 228 5.05 -1.56 -2.65
N ARG A 229 5.76 -0.99 -1.70
CA ARG A 229 6.16 0.42 -1.76
C ARG A 229 7.00 0.74 -3.00
N ARG A 230 8.04 -0.05 -3.26
CA ARG A 230 8.93 0.16 -4.42
C ARG A 230 8.20 0.06 -5.74
N TYR A 231 7.27 -0.90 -5.84
CA TYR A 231 6.47 -1.07 -7.04
C TYR A 231 5.58 0.14 -7.29
N LEU A 232 4.88 0.63 -6.27
CA LEU A 232 4.06 1.84 -6.36
C LEU A 232 4.91 3.09 -6.70
N GLU A 233 6.08 3.26 -6.09
CA GLU A 233 7.02 4.34 -6.41
C GLU A 233 7.52 4.25 -7.86
N ALA A 234 7.85 3.05 -8.32
CA ALA A 234 8.26 2.82 -9.71
C ALA A 234 7.12 3.04 -10.70
N ALA A 235 5.90 2.61 -10.37
CA ALA A 235 4.71 2.85 -11.18
C ALA A 235 4.41 4.34 -11.33
N ALA A 236 4.46 5.11 -10.25
CA ALA A 236 4.29 6.55 -10.28
C ALA A 236 5.38 7.24 -11.14
N ARG A 237 6.64 6.75 -11.10
CA ARG A 237 7.74 7.25 -11.94
C ARG A 237 7.59 6.87 -13.41
N ALA A 238 6.92 5.74 -13.70
CA ALA A 238 6.56 5.35 -15.07
C ALA A 238 5.34 6.13 -15.61
N GLY A 239 4.74 7.01 -14.82
CA GLY A 239 3.54 7.75 -15.17
C GLY A 239 2.25 6.92 -15.08
N LEU A 240 2.29 5.76 -14.43
CA LEU A 240 1.11 4.90 -14.26
C LEU A 240 0.23 5.41 -13.11
N ARG A 241 -1.08 5.44 -13.33
CA ARG A 241 -2.08 5.75 -12.31
C ARG A 241 -2.25 4.55 -11.38
N CYS A 242 -2.28 4.76 -10.07
CA CYS A 242 -2.35 3.68 -9.09
C CYS A 242 -3.61 3.80 -8.22
N GLY A 243 -4.44 2.74 -8.24
CA GLY A 243 -5.63 2.63 -7.41
C GLY A 243 -5.63 1.37 -6.55
N VAL A 244 -6.43 1.40 -5.49
CA VAL A 244 -6.61 0.27 -4.57
C VAL A 244 -8.08 -0.08 -4.45
N VAL A 245 -8.36 -1.37 -4.41
CA VAL A 245 -9.71 -1.91 -4.14
C VAL A 245 -9.69 -2.81 -2.92
N SER A 246 -10.70 -2.69 -2.07
CA SER A 246 -10.86 -3.51 -0.85
C SER A 246 -12.32 -3.64 -0.47
N GLY A 247 -12.74 -4.81 -0.01
CA GLY A 247 -14.05 -5.02 0.62
C GLY A 247 -14.16 -4.50 2.06
N SER A 248 -13.11 -3.86 2.59
CA SER A 248 -13.03 -3.38 3.97
C SER A 248 -13.23 -1.87 4.06
N GLN A 249 -14.01 -1.40 5.04
CA GLN A 249 -14.09 0.02 5.41
C GLN A 249 -12.76 0.58 5.97
N SER A 250 -11.81 -0.30 6.26
CA SER A 250 -10.54 0.08 6.87
C SER A 250 -9.42 0.29 5.82
N ALA A 251 -9.74 0.36 4.52
CA ALA A 251 -8.74 0.44 3.46
C ALA A 251 -7.82 1.67 3.61
N VAL A 252 -8.39 2.85 3.78
CA VAL A 252 -7.61 4.08 3.96
C VAL A 252 -6.75 4.04 5.22
N PRO A 253 -7.27 3.73 6.43
CA PRO A 253 -6.43 3.55 7.62
C PRO A 253 -5.30 2.52 7.46
N MET A 254 -5.53 1.42 6.74
CA MET A 254 -4.49 0.41 6.48
C MET A 254 -3.38 0.95 5.57
N LEU A 255 -3.74 1.71 4.52
CA LEU A 255 -2.78 2.39 3.64
C LEU A 255 -1.95 3.42 4.40
N ASP A 256 -2.56 4.16 5.33
CA ASP A 256 -1.86 5.14 6.17
C ASP A 256 -0.85 4.44 7.10
N LEU A 257 -1.26 3.39 7.80
CA LEU A 257 -0.39 2.61 8.70
C LEU A 257 0.77 1.93 7.96
N ALA A 258 0.53 1.47 6.73
CA ALA A 258 1.56 0.90 5.86
C ALA A 258 2.42 1.97 5.17
N ASN A 259 2.14 3.27 5.38
CA ASN A 259 2.76 4.40 4.69
C ASN A 259 2.67 4.32 3.16
N LEU A 260 1.59 3.73 2.61
CA LEU A 260 1.36 3.61 1.16
C LEU A 260 0.38 4.65 0.62
N ARG A 261 -0.41 5.30 1.48
CA ARG A 261 -1.46 6.25 1.08
C ARG A 261 -1.01 7.32 0.09
N PRO A 262 0.19 7.95 0.23
CA PRO A 262 0.66 8.99 -0.71
C PRO A 262 1.00 8.48 -2.12
N LEU A 263 1.06 7.15 -2.31
CA LEU A 263 1.38 6.50 -3.58
C LEU A 263 0.14 5.98 -4.32
N VAL A 264 -1.05 6.18 -3.73
CA VAL A 264 -2.35 5.70 -4.25
C VAL A 264 -3.23 6.91 -4.56
N GLU A 265 -3.72 6.98 -5.79
CA GLU A 265 -4.54 8.10 -6.27
C GLU A 265 -6.04 7.87 -6.04
N ALA A 266 -6.49 6.61 -6.14
CA ALA A 266 -7.88 6.23 -5.94
C ALA A 266 -8.01 5.04 -4.97
N THR A 267 -9.05 5.06 -4.14
CA THR A 267 -9.40 3.93 -3.27
C THR A 267 -10.88 3.65 -3.40
N VAL A 268 -11.22 2.42 -3.76
CA VAL A 268 -12.59 1.88 -3.76
C VAL A 268 -12.70 0.90 -2.60
N ASP A 269 -13.44 1.27 -1.57
CA ASP A 269 -13.61 0.48 -0.35
C ASP A 269 -15.08 0.16 -0.06
N ALA A 270 -15.36 -0.47 1.08
CA ALA A 270 -16.72 -0.81 1.46
C ALA A 270 -17.65 0.41 1.58
N THR A 271 -17.11 1.61 1.85
CA THR A 271 -17.90 2.85 1.87
C THR A 271 -18.34 3.22 0.46
N THR A 272 -17.43 3.15 -0.51
CA THR A 272 -17.73 3.37 -1.93
C THR A 272 -18.71 2.32 -2.45
N ILE A 273 -18.49 1.04 -2.08
CA ILE A 273 -19.40 -0.07 -2.46
C ILE A 273 -20.83 0.24 -2.01
N GLN A 274 -21.02 0.68 -0.78
CA GLN A 274 -22.32 0.98 -0.22
C GLN A 274 -22.95 2.23 -0.85
N SER A 275 -22.20 3.32 -0.99
CA SER A 275 -22.73 4.58 -1.50
C SER A 275 -23.10 4.53 -2.98
N GLU A 276 -22.37 3.75 -3.78
CA GLU A 276 -22.63 3.59 -5.22
C GLU A 276 -23.39 2.30 -5.56
N SER A 277 -23.79 1.51 -4.55
CA SER A 277 -24.50 0.22 -4.74
C SER A 277 -23.76 -0.76 -5.66
N LEU A 278 -22.42 -0.82 -5.53
CA LEU A 278 -21.57 -1.68 -6.34
C LEU A 278 -21.74 -3.15 -5.90
N ARG A 279 -21.73 -4.06 -6.87
CA ARG A 279 -21.69 -5.49 -6.57
C ARG A 279 -20.28 -5.90 -6.16
N SER A 280 -20.21 -6.75 -5.16
CA SER A 280 -18.94 -7.32 -4.71
C SER A 280 -18.40 -8.35 -5.71
N ARG A 281 -17.11 -8.66 -5.61
CA ARG A 281 -16.46 -9.73 -6.39
C ARG A 281 -17.26 -11.02 -6.29
N PRO A 282 -17.33 -11.78 -7.39
CA PRO A 282 -16.56 -11.68 -8.62
C PRO A 282 -17.08 -10.68 -9.68
N ALA A 283 -18.07 -9.82 -9.33
CA ALA A 283 -18.53 -8.77 -10.25
C ALA A 283 -17.40 -7.75 -10.52
N PRO A 284 -17.35 -7.15 -11.72
CA PRO A 284 -16.28 -6.23 -12.13
C PRO A 284 -16.39 -4.83 -11.52
N ASP A 285 -17.49 -4.53 -10.81
CA ASP A 285 -17.92 -3.19 -10.43
C ASP A 285 -16.84 -2.39 -9.69
N LEU A 286 -16.10 -3.01 -8.75
CA LEU A 286 -15.05 -2.36 -7.98
C LEU A 286 -13.88 -1.94 -8.86
N LEU A 287 -13.46 -2.80 -9.79
CA LEU A 287 -12.36 -2.53 -10.71
C LEU A 287 -12.73 -1.44 -11.71
N LEU A 288 -13.95 -1.50 -12.25
CA LEU A 288 -14.47 -0.47 -13.14
C LEU A 288 -14.61 0.89 -12.42
N ALA A 289 -15.05 0.90 -11.16
CA ALA A 289 -15.10 2.10 -10.34
C ALA A 289 -13.68 2.68 -10.10
N ALA A 290 -12.69 1.82 -9.84
CA ALA A 290 -11.31 2.25 -9.69
C ALA A 290 -10.76 2.84 -11.00
N CYS A 291 -10.99 2.20 -12.15
CA CYS A 291 -10.60 2.73 -13.46
C CYS A 291 -11.25 4.10 -13.75
N ARG A 292 -12.54 4.25 -13.44
CA ARG A 292 -13.26 5.53 -13.56
C ARG A 292 -12.63 6.63 -12.68
N LEU A 293 -12.31 6.34 -11.42
CA LEU A 293 -11.68 7.31 -10.51
C LEU A 293 -10.25 7.66 -10.95
N LEU A 294 -9.57 6.75 -11.61
CA LEU A 294 -8.23 6.96 -12.15
C LEU A 294 -8.24 7.60 -13.54
N ASP A 295 -9.42 7.77 -14.16
CA ASP A 295 -9.57 8.26 -15.54
C ASP A 295 -8.71 7.44 -16.54
N ILE A 296 -8.85 6.10 -16.49
CA ILE A 296 -8.15 5.16 -17.38
C ILE A 296 -9.13 4.18 -18.01
N ASP A 297 -8.81 3.76 -19.24
CA ASP A 297 -9.54 2.69 -19.92
C ASP A 297 -9.23 1.34 -19.24
N PRO A 298 -10.24 0.52 -18.89
CA PRO A 298 -10.02 -0.83 -18.39
C PRO A 298 -9.09 -1.69 -19.25
N ALA A 299 -9.16 -1.57 -20.58
CA ALA A 299 -8.27 -2.29 -21.51
C ALA A 299 -6.80 -1.87 -21.41
N SER A 300 -6.51 -0.69 -20.83
CA SER A 300 -5.17 -0.18 -20.54
C SER A 300 -4.80 -0.30 -19.05
N ALA A 301 -5.54 -1.09 -18.30
CA ALA A 301 -5.31 -1.30 -16.87
C ALA A 301 -4.89 -2.75 -16.57
N VAL A 302 -4.14 -2.90 -15.47
CA VAL A 302 -3.80 -4.20 -14.91
C VAL A 302 -4.28 -4.27 -13.46
N THR A 303 -4.86 -5.41 -13.07
CA THR A 303 -5.20 -5.67 -11.67
C THR A 303 -4.24 -6.66 -11.04
N PHE A 304 -3.88 -6.40 -9.77
CA PHE A 304 -3.05 -7.28 -8.94
C PHE A 304 -3.92 -7.86 -7.84
N THR A 305 -4.09 -9.16 -7.84
CA THR A 305 -5.00 -9.85 -6.92
C THR A 305 -4.39 -11.10 -6.30
N HIS A 306 -4.84 -11.43 -5.09
CA HIS A 306 -4.46 -12.66 -4.39
C HIS A 306 -5.61 -13.68 -4.32
N SER A 307 -6.79 -13.37 -4.92
CA SER A 307 -8.00 -14.20 -4.81
C SER A 307 -8.56 -14.63 -6.16
N PRO A 308 -9.15 -15.83 -6.27
CA PRO A 308 -9.87 -16.28 -7.46
C PRO A 308 -10.99 -15.34 -7.91
N ASP A 309 -11.75 -14.80 -6.96
CA ASP A 309 -12.83 -13.84 -7.25
C ASP A 309 -12.26 -12.52 -7.82
N GLY A 310 -11.05 -12.14 -7.42
CA GLY A 310 -10.32 -11.03 -8.01
C GLY A 310 -9.88 -11.29 -9.45
N VAL A 311 -9.46 -12.52 -9.77
CA VAL A 311 -9.15 -12.94 -11.16
C VAL A 311 -10.41 -12.87 -12.02
N ALA A 312 -11.51 -13.47 -11.56
CA ALA A 312 -12.78 -13.45 -12.28
C ALA A 312 -13.30 -12.02 -12.50
N ALA A 313 -13.20 -11.15 -11.47
CA ALA A 313 -13.56 -9.75 -11.59
C ALA A 313 -12.67 -8.99 -12.60
N GLY A 314 -11.36 -9.25 -12.62
CA GLY A 314 -10.42 -8.66 -13.57
C GLY A 314 -10.78 -9.00 -15.02
N HIS A 315 -11.02 -10.27 -15.32
CA HIS A 315 -11.46 -10.70 -16.64
C HIS A 315 -12.81 -10.09 -17.04
N ALA A 316 -13.77 -10.11 -16.11
CA ALA A 316 -15.10 -9.53 -16.36
C ALA A 316 -15.06 -8.01 -16.59
N ALA A 317 -14.05 -7.32 -16.04
CA ALA A 317 -13.81 -5.90 -16.23
C ALA A 317 -12.96 -5.58 -17.47
N GLY A 318 -12.36 -6.57 -18.13
CA GLY A 318 -11.48 -6.40 -19.27
C GLY A 318 -10.07 -5.92 -18.94
N LEU A 319 -9.63 -6.09 -17.69
CA LEU A 319 -8.27 -5.77 -17.26
C LEU A 319 -7.33 -6.98 -17.46
N ALA A 320 -6.05 -6.69 -17.70
CA ALA A 320 -5.01 -7.71 -17.52
C ALA A 320 -4.92 -8.12 -16.03
N VAL A 321 -4.63 -9.41 -15.76
CA VAL A 321 -4.66 -9.94 -14.38
C VAL A 321 -3.32 -10.51 -13.98
N ILE A 322 -2.74 -10.00 -12.91
CA ILE A 322 -1.53 -10.54 -12.28
C ILE A 322 -1.88 -11.07 -10.88
N GLY A 323 -1.71 -12.37 -10.71
CA GLY A 323 -1.87 -13.03 -9.41
C GLY A 323 -0.64 -12.85 -8.53
N VAL A 324 -0.85 -12.55 -7.24
CA VAL A 324 0.22 -12.38 -6.25
C VAL A 324 -0.06 -13.27 -5.04
N GLY A 325 0.96 -14.00 -4.55
CA GLY A 325 0.80 -14.80 -3.33
C GLY A 325 1.83 -15.89 -3.13
N ASP A 326 1.60 -16.73 -2.12
CA ASP A 326 2.40 -17.91 -1.85
C ASP A 326 2.21 -19.02 -2.92
N PRO A 327 3.04 -20.07 -2.95
CA PRO A 327 2.96 -21.12 -4.00
C PRO A 327 1.57 -21.77 -4.14
N VAL A 328 0.86 -21.98 -3.05
CA VAL A 328 -0.50 -22.58 -3.05
C VAL A 328 -1.50 -21.62 -3.68
N THR A 329 -1.44 -20.36 -3.28
CA THR A 329 -2.24 -19.28 -3.86
C THR A 329 -1.96 -19.13 -5.34
N LEU A 330 -0.69 -19.13 -5.77
CA LEU A 330 -0.31 -18.97 -7.18
C LEU A 330 -0.84 -20.10 -8.06
N GLU A 331 -0.80 -21.34 -7.59
CA GLU A 331 -1.35 -22.47 -8.33
C GLU A 331 -2.86 -22.33 -8.52
N ARG A 332 -3.55 -21.95 -7.45
CA ARG A 332 -5.00 -21.68 -7.47
C ARG A 332 -5.34 -20.54 -8.45
N LEU A 333 -4.61 -19.44 -8.43
CA LEU A 333 -4.86 -18.30 -9.34
C LEU A 333 -4.61 -18.65 -10.81
N ARG A 334 -3.60 -19.49 -11.12
CA ARG A 334 -3.40 -20.03 -12.47
C ARG A 334 -4.61 -20.83 -12.93
N GLY A 335 -5.16 -21.68 -12.06
CA GLY A 335 -6.36 -22.47 -12.35
C GLY A 335 -7.59 -21.62 -12.66
N PHE A 336 -7.66 -20.38 -12.16
CA PHE A 336 -8.71 -19.41 -12.45
C PHE A 336 -8.39 -18.48 -13.63
N GLY A 337 -7.25 -18.67 -14.31
CA GLY A 337 -6.92 -17.98 -15.56
C GLY A 337 -6.09 -16.71 -15.39
N ALA A 338 -5.43 -16.46 -14.23
CA ALA A 338 -4.51 -15.35 -14.13
C ALA A 338 -3.39 -15.49 -15.18
N GLU A 339 -3.22 -14.46 -16.05
CA GLU A 339 -2.25 -14.50 -17.16
C GLU A 339 -0.82 -14.60 -16.67
N ARG A 340 -0.56 -14.00 -15.50
CA ARG A 340 0.73 -14.05 -14.83
C ARG A 340 0.54 -14.19 -13.33
N VAL A 341 1.44 -14.92 -12.68
CA VAL A 341 1.45 -15.06 -11.22
C VAL A 341 2.86 -14.88 -10.68
N VAL A 342 2.98 -14.17 -9.56
CA VAL A 342 4.27 -13.83 -8.93
C VAL A 342 4.20 -13.96 -7.41
N PRO A 343 5.31 -14.33 -6.74
CA PRO A 343 5.33 -14.48 -5.29
C PRO A 343 5.21 -13.15 -4.53
N SER A 344 5.54 -12.04 -5.18
CA SER A 344 5.42 -10.69 -4.63
C SER A 344 5.62 -9.65 -5.73
N LEU A 345 5.26 -8.41 -5.48
CA LEU A 345 5.46 -7.30 -6.41
C LEU A 345 6.96 -7.05 -6.71
N SER A 346 7.87 -7.40 -5.79
CA SER A 346 9.30 -7.28 -6.04
C SER A 346 9.81 -8.19 -7.16
N ALA A 347 9.13 -9.31 -7.42
CA ALA A 347 9.50 -10.23 -8.50
C ALA A 347 9.21 -9.69 -9.91
N LEU A 348 8.41 -8.64 -10.01
CA LEU A 348 8.08 -7.96 -11.26
C LEU A 348 9.08 -6.85 -11.61
N LEU A 349 9.80 -6.34 -10.62
CA LEU A 349 10.74 -5.24 -10.81
C LEU A 349 11.99 -5.72 -11.59
N ASP A 350 12.37 -4.96 -12.61
CA ASP A 350 13.69 -5.11 -13.25
C ASP A 350 14.79 -5.04 -12.19
N ARG A 351 15.91 -5.76 -12.41
CA ARG A 351 17.05 -5.78 -11.48
C ARG A 351 17.53 -4.37 -11.12
N ARG A 352 17.50 -3.45 -12.06
CA ARG A 352 17.86 -2.04 -11.83
C ARG A 352 16.97 -1.34 -10.83
N LEU A 353 15.67 -1.68 -10.78
CA LEU A 353 14.72 -1.17 -9.81
C LEU A 353 14.74 -1.96 -8.50
N ALA A 354 15.16 -3.23 -8.53
CA ALA A 354 15.24 -4.09 -7.36
C ALA A 354 16.49 -3.79 -6.49
N ASP A 355 17.64 -3.46 -7.12
CA ASP A 355 18.94 -3.31 -6.46
C ASP A 355 19.16 -1.94 -5.79
N HIS A 356 18.15 -1.13 -5.56
CA HIS A 356 18.24 0.24 -4.98
C HIS A 356 19.13 1.23 -5.74
N ARG A 357 19.67 0.88 -6.90
CA ARG A 357 20.62 1.72 -7.64
C ARG A 357 19.98 2.87 -8.42
N ILE A 358 18.63 2.96 -8.42
CA ILE A 358 17.90 3.93 -9.25
C ILE A 358 16.78 4.67 -8.46
N LEU A 359 16.60 4.38 -7.17
CA LEU A 359 15.59 5.06 -6.33
C LEU A 359 16.15 6.27 -5.62
#